data_1160f917fc8c4b21f3c8a7008d059dfd
#
_entry.id   1160f917fc8c4b21f3c8a7008d059dfd
#
_cell.length_a   1.000
_cell.length_b   1.000
_cell.length_c   1.000
_cell.angle_alpha   90.00
_cell.angle_beta   90.00
_cell.angle_gamma   90.00
#
_symmetry.space_group_name_H-M   'P 1'
#
loop_
_entity.id
_entity.type
_entity.pdbx_description
1 polymer ?
#
loop_
_entity_poly.entity_id
_entity_poly.type
_entity_poly.pdbx_seq_one_letter_code
_entity_poly.pdbx_strand_id
1 'polypeptide(L)'
;MIRVLACCLLAAAALAIGVVVPSAHAAVGGLPTAIEHADSSPEWDRLREKMFGTRKIDAASGSVQLLVPLRAAYGASVPVKIVSKLPQAPNLYVKRLYLVVDKNPSPVAAVFDLTTEMGQADIETRLRVDEYSHVRVIAELSNGELHTDSRYVKVSGGCSAPPNRDQLHNIGKTFLKLPEGVKLNAPTAADLQVVHPNDTGFELNNVTVMFIPPHFVRSIKVTYADRKIFDADLDFSIAENPAFRFNFVPRGAGELKAEVEDSKEGHYVGRLAVQPSD
;
A
#
# COMPACT_ATOMS: atom_id res chain seq x y z
N MET A 1 63.65 81.89 -40.08
CA MET A 1 62.83 80.82 -40.66
C MET A 1 62.77 79.65 -39.68
N ILE A 2 61.69 79.50 -39.06
CA ILE A 2 61.26 78.22 -38.48
C ILE A 2 60.00 78.49 -37.66
N ARG A 3 58.91 77.97 -38.11
CA ARG A 3 57.58 78.13 -37.48
C ARG A 3 57.45 77.07 -36.37
N VAL A 4 57.07 77.55 -35.19
CA VAL A 4 56.72 76.71 -34.06
C VAL A 4 55.22 76.40 -34.14
N LEU A 5 54.84 75.16 -34.24
CA LEU A 5 53.45 74.68 -34.10
C LEU A 5 53.15 74.37 -32.65
N ALA A 6 52.19 75.08 -32.10
CA ALA A 6 51.62 74.76 -30.77
C ALA A 6 50.59 73.61 -30.88
N CYS A 7 50.82 72.59 -30.14
CA CYS A 7 49.88 71.46 -30.08
C CYS A 7 48.98 71.63 -28.83
N CYS A 8 47.67 71.88 -29.05
CA CYS A 8 46.65 71.93 -28.02
C CYS A 8 46.23 70.52 -27.62
N LEU A 9 46.52 70.16 -26.38
CA LEU A 9 46.01 69.00 -25.77
C LEU A 9 44.58 69.25 -25.24
N LEU A 10 43.58 68.65 -25.89
CA LEU A 10 42.20 68.51 -25.35
C LEU A 10 42.09 67.26 -24.51
N ALA A 11 41.94 67.45 -23.20
CA ALA A 11 41.64 66.38 -22.27
C ALA A 11 40.12 66.06 -22.38
N ALA A 12 39.78 64.90 -22.93
CA ALA A 12 38.43 64.38 -22.92
C ALA A 12 38.22 63.63 -21.62
N ALA A 13 37.40 64.16 -20.72
CA ALA A 13 36.93 63.48 -19.53
C ALA A 13 35.81 62.47 -19.92
N ALA A 14 36.12 61.20 -19.95
CA ALA A 14 35.13 60.13 -20.14
C ALA A 14 34.35 59.91 -18.85
N LEU A 15 33.09 60.32 -18.82
CA LEU A 15 32.15 60.06 -17.76
C LEU A 15 31.69 58.59 -17.91
N ALA A 16 32.26 57.67 -17.12
CA ALA A 16 31.80 56.32 -17.09
C ALA A 16 30.49 56.22 -16.26
N ILE A 17 29.34 56.19 -16.97
CA ILE A 17 28.04 55.88 -16.38
C ILE A 17 28.05 54.39 -16.10
N GLY A 18 28.28 54.00 -14.86
CA GLY A 18 28.14 52.64 -14.41
C GLY A 18 26.65 52.22 -14.47
N VAL A 19 26.28 51.43 -15.49
CA VAL A 19 25.00 50.78 -15.54
C VAL A 19 25.03 49.64 -14.49
N VAL A 20 24.43 49.90 -13.35
CA VAL A 20 24.16 48.84 -12.35
C VAL A 20 23.06 47.99 -12.94
N VAL A 21 23.41 46.85 -13.54
CA VAL A 21 22.48 45.81 -13.94
C VAL A 21 22.07 45.10 -12.66
N PRO A 22 20.80 45.18 -12.22
CA PRO A 22 20.36 44.35 -11.08
C PRO A 22 20.51 42.91 -11.50
N SER A 23 21.36 42.16 -10.83
CA SER A 23 21.42 40.68 -10.95
C SER A 23 20.05 40.16 -10.53
N ALA A 24 19.19 39.84 -11.48
CA ALA A 24 18.01 39.03 -11.22
C ALA A 24 18.51 37.67 -10.76
N HIS A 25 18.59 37.51 -9.48
CA HIS A 25 18.66 36.16 -8.88
C HIS A 25 17.32 35.51 -9.26
N ALA A 26 17.32 34.74 -10.35
CA ALA A 26 16.27 33.76 -10.55
C ALA A 26 16.25 32.92 -9.27
N ALA A 27 15.23 33.17 -8.44
CA ALA A 27 14.89 32.24 -7.38
C ALA A 27 14.76 30.91 -8.09
N VAL A 28 15.74 30.00 -7.88
CA VAL A 28 15.57 28.60 -8.20
C VAL A 28 14.37 28.23 -7.38
N GLY A 29 13.20 28.18 -8.01
CA GLY A 29 11.98 27.72 -7.42
C GLY A 29 12.29 26.31 -6.95
N GLY A 30 12.57 26.16 -5.65
CA GLY A 30 12.65 24.85 -5.05
C GLY A 30 11.39 24.14 -5.50
N LEU A 31 11.56 22.92 -6.04
CA LEU A 31 10.42 22.03 -6.23
C LEU A 31 9.58 22.14 -4.95
N PRO A 32 8.26 22.33 -5.04
CA PRO A 32 7.43 22.48 -3.86
C PRO A 32 7.80 21.31 -2.96
N THR A 33 8.39 21.62 -1.82
CA THR A 33 8.60 20.67 -0.72
C THR A 33 7.29 19.93 -0.61
N ALA A 34 7.32 18.60 -0.69
CA ALA A 34 6.14 17.77 -0.71
C ALA A 34 5.15 18.38 0.27
N ILE A 35 3.95 18.76 -0.23
CA ILE A 35 2.92 19.32 0.64
C ILE A 35 2.75 18.25 1.70
N GLU A 36 3.21 18.51 2.92
CA GLU A 36 2.96 17.64 4.06
C GLU A 36 1.45 17.67 4.25
N HIS A 37 0.78 16.68 3.67
CA HIS A 37 -0.61 16.45 4.00
C HIS A 37 -0.61 16.06 5.47
N ALA A 38 -1.34 16.84 6.30
CA ALA A 38 -1.54 16.51 7.69
C ALA A 38 -1.94 15.03 7.79
N ASP A 39 -1.33 14.31 8.73
CA ASP A 39 -1.51 12.85 8.86
C ASP A 39 -2.93 12.48 9.36
N SER A 40 -3.79 13.48 9.53
CA SER A 40 -5.20 13.37 9.91
C SER A 40 -6.11 13.86 8.78
N SER A 41 -7.27 13.25 8.69
CA SER A 41 -8.38 13.65 7.83
C SER A 41 -9.69 13.50 8.61
N PRO A 42 -10.75 14.27 8.26
CA PRO A 42 -12.06 14.11 8.92
C PRO A 42 -12.62 12.69 8.79
N GLU A 43 -12.31 11.98 7.70
CA GLU A 43 -12.68 10.59 7.46
C GLU A 43 -11.96 9.68 8.44
N TRP A 44 -10.64 9.86 8.59
CA TRP A 44 -9.84 9.09 9.53
C TRP A 44 -10.24 9.34 10.98
N ASP A 45 -10.50 10.57 11.37
CA ASP A 45 -10.86 10.88 12.75
C ASP A 45 -12.15 10.16 13.18
N ARG A 46 -13.18 10.17 12.30
CA ARG A 46 -14.42 9.42 12.53
C ARG A 46 -14.21 7.91 12.57
N LEU A 47 -13.41 7.39 11.63
CA LEU A 47 -13.12 5.95 11.56
C LEU A 47 -12.32 5.48 12.78
N ARG A 48 -11.30 6.24 13.16
CA ARG A 48 -10.46 5.99 14.33
C ARG A 48 -11.29 5.90 15.60
N GLU A 49 -12.19 6.87 15.82
CA GLU A 49 -13.08 6.87 16.98
C GLU A 49 -13.97 5.62 17.00
N LYS A 50 -14.56 5.27 15.86
CA LYS A 50 -15.42 4.08 15.72
C LYS A 50 -14.66 2.77 15.95
N MET A 51 -13.44 2.63 15.44
CA MET A 51 -12.68 1.38 15.52
C MET A 51 -11.93 1.20 16.83
N PHE A 52 -11.36 2.28 17.36
CA PHE A 52 -10.39 2.22 18.46
C PHE A 52 -10.83 3.03 19.69
N GLY A 53 -11.90 3.83 19.58
CA GLY A 53 -12.38 4.68 20.68
C GLY A 53 -11.29 5.64 21.17
N THR A 54 -11.05 5.62 22.48
CA THR A 54 -10.05 6.45 23.14
C THR A 54 -8.65 5.81 23.21
N ARG A 55 -8.47 4.60 22.63
CA ARG A 55 -7.16 3.95 22.65
C ARG A 55 -6.12 4.83 21.95
N LYS A 56 -4.95 4.95 22.58
CA LYS A 56 -3.83 5.68 21.99
C LYS A 56 -3.28 4.91 20.79
N ILE A 57 -3.01 5.63 19.72
CA ILE A 57 -2.33 5.09 18.53
C ILE A 57 -1.03 5.88 18.38
N ASP A 58 0.09 5.22 18.53
CA ASP A 58 1.42 5.81 18.41
C ASP A 58 1.94 5.74 16.98
N ALA A 59 2.83 6.67 16.60
CA ALA A 59 3.54 6.59 15.33
C ALA A 59 4.41 5.33 15.30
N ALA A 60 4.39 4.61 14.19
CA ALA A 60 5.02 3.30 14.04
C ALA A 60 6.55 3.34 13.88
N SER A 61 7.24 4.18 14.62
CA SER A 61 8.68 4.44 14.46
C SER A 61 9.60 3.19 14.58
N GLY A 62 9.10 2.07 15.06
CA GLY A 62 9.90 0.86 15.26
C GLY A 62 9.17 -0.46 15.04
N SER A 63 7.88 -0.47 14.73
CA SER A 63 7.09 -1.70 14.67
C SER A 63 6.66 -2.08 13.25
N VAL A 64 6.12 -1.15 12.50
CA VAL A 64 5.59 -1.37 11.16
C VAL A 64 5.94 -0.20 10.23
N GLN A 65 6.11 -0.48 8.94
CA GLN A 65 6.32 0.51 7.90
C GLN A 65 5.41 0.21 6.72
N LEU A 66 4.78 1.27 6.19
CA LEU A 66 3.94 1.21 5.00
C LEU A 66 4.69 1.74 3.78
N LEU A 67 4.78 0.95 2.73
CA LEU A 67 5.35 1.32 1.46
C LEU A 67 4.25 1.35 0.41
N VAL A 68 3.97 2.54 -0.11
CA VAL A 68 2.97 2.80 -1.15
C VAL A 68 3.52 3.90 -2.06
N PRO A 69 3.31 3.85 -3.39
CA PRO A 69 3.75 4.90 -4.28
C PRO A 69 3.00 6.22 -4.00
N LEU A 70 3.72 7.34 -4.01
CA LEU A 70 3.13 8.68 -3.86
C LEU A 70 2.09 8.97 -4.97
N ARG A 71 2.31 8.42 -6.16
CA ARG A 71 1.41 8.49 -7.32
C ARG A 71 1.29 7.11 -7.92
N ALA A 72 0.08 6.70 -8.25
CA ALA A 72 -0.18 5.50 -9.01
C ALA A 72 -0.78 5.86 -10.38
N ALA A 73 -0.46 5.07 -11.39
CA ALA A 73 -1.00 5.25 -12.74
C ALA A 73 -2.46 4.81 -12.84
N TYR A 74 -2.88 3.88 -11.96
CA TYR A 74 -4.20 3.27 -12.01
C TYR A 74 -4.74 3.03 -10.60
N GLY A 75 -5.87 3.67 -10.28
CA GLY A 75 -6.49 3.64 -8.95
C GLY A 75 -7.03 2.28 -8.54
N ALA A 76 -7.39 1.43 -9.50
CA ALA A 76 -7.95 0.11 -9.21
C ALA A 76 -6.88 -0.94 -8.82
N SER A 77 -5.59 -0.61 -8.91
CA SER A 77 -4.51 -1.55 -8.59
C SER A 77 -3.27 -0.82 -8.07
N VAL A 78 -3.35 -0.28 -6.87
CA VAL A 78 -2.26 0.42 -6.18
C VAL A 78 -1.47 -0.59 -5.35
N PRO A 79 -0.18 -0.81 -5.61
CA PRO A 79 0.62 -1.75 -4.83
C PRO A 79 0.86 -1.21 -3.42
N VAL A 80 0.76 -2.11 -2.45
CA VAL A 80 0.98 -1.83 -1.03
C VAL A 80 1.86 -2.92 -0.45
N LYS A 81 2.86 -2.50 0.32
CA LYS A 81 3.70 -3.39 1.12
C LYS A 81 3.73 -2.91 2.57
N ILE A 82 3.39 -3.80 3.47
CA ILE A 82 3.55 -3.65 4.91
C ILE A 82 4.80 -4.41 5.31
N VAL A 83 5.72 -3.74 5.99
CA VAL A 83 6.96 -4.35 6.50
C VAL A 83 6.96 -4.25 8.02
N SER A 84 7.00 -5.39 8.70
CA SER A 84 7.17 -5.43 10.14
C SER A 84 8.65 -5.34 10.49
N LYS A 85 8.98 -4.48 11.45
CA LYS A 85 10.33 -4.37 12.03
C LYS A 85 10.47 -5.20 13.31
N LEU A 86 9.38 -5.80 13.77
CA LEU A 86 9.34 -6.69 14.93
C LEU A 86 9.36 -8.14 14.47
N PRO A 87 10.16 -9.00 15.12
CA PRO A 87 10.05 -10.44 14.91
C PRO A 87 8.69 -10.94 15.41
N GLN A 88 8.12 -11.94 14.74
CA GLN A 88 6.92 -12.63 15.21
C GLN A 88 7.28 -13.64 16.30
N ALA A 89 7.61 -13.15 17.51
CA ALA A 89 8.05 -13.95 18.64
C ALA A 89 6.99 -14.01 19.76
N PRO A 90 6.90 -15.09 20.55
CA PRO A 90 5.84 -15.26 21.54
C PRO A 90 5.74 -14.16 22.60
N ASN A 91 6.85 -13.48 22.92
CA ASN A 91 6.90 -12.42 23.91
C ASN A 91 6.31 -11.10 23.41
N LEU A 92 6.49 -10.79 22.13
CA LEU A 92 5.93 -9.58 21.48
C LEU A 92 5.87 -9.83 19.97
N TYR A 93 4.72 -9.62 19.36
CA TYR A 93 4.51 -9.79 17.93
C TYR A 93 3.37 -8.91 17.44
N VAL A 94 3.30 -8.70 16.13
CA VAL A 94 2.16 -8.04 15.48
C VAL A 94 1.01 -9.04 15.44
N LYS A 95 -0.01 -8.81 16.27
CA LYS A 95 -1.19 -9.67 16.41
C LYS A 95 -2.22 -9.40 15.33
N ARG A 96 -2.41 -8.12 14.98
CA ARG A 96 -3.40 -7.70 13.98
C ARG A 96 -2.89 -6.53 13.16
N LEU A 97 -3.21 -6.54 11.86
CA LEU A 97 -2.99 -5.42 10.97
C LEU A 97 -4.32 -4.96 10.39
N TYR A 98 -4.56 -3.66 10.44
CA TYR A 98 -5.67 -3.01 9.75
C TYR A 98 -5.11 -2.22 8.58
N LEU A 99 -5.60 -2.47 7.38
CA LEU A 99 -5.23 -1.74 6.17
C LEU A 99 -6.40 -0.85 5.76
N VAL A 100 -6.18 0.44 5.71
CA VAL A 100 -7.22 1.47 5.57
C VAL A 100 -6.89 2.41 4.42
N VAL A 101 -7.91 2.81 3.67
CA VAL A 101 -7.87 3.90 2.68
C VAL A 101 -8.93 4.93 3.11
N ASP A 102 -8.50 6.06 3.66
CA ASP A 102 -9.38 6.98 4.40
C ASP A 102 -10.65 7.37 3.64
N LYS A 103 -10.54 7.63 2.34
CA LYS A 103 -11.64 8.17 1.52
C LYS A 103 -12.34 7.14 0.63
N ASN A 104 -11.98 5.87 0.73
CA ASN A 104 -12.74 4.86 0.01
C ASN A 104 -14.16 4.74 0.56
N PRO A 105 -15.16 4.38 -0.26
CA PRO A 105 -16.53 4.10 0.21
C PRO A 105 -16.58 3.05 1.32
N SER A 106 -15.71 2.03 1.26
CA SER A 106 -15.38 1.15 2.37
C SER A 106 -13.92 1.37 2.78
N PRO A 107 -13.67 2.15 3.84
CA PRO A 107 -12.31 2.55 4.20
C PRO A 107 -11.43 1.40 4.69
N VAL A 108 -11.98 0.43 5.42
CA VAL A 108 -11.23 -0.73 5.92
C VAL A 108 -11.12 -1.75 4.82
N ALA A 109 -9.98 -1.78 4.12
CA ALA A 109 -9.75 -2.68 3.01
C ALA A 109 -9.47 -4.12 3.46
N ALA A 110 -8.77 -4.28 4.58
CA ALA A 110 -8.45 -5.58 5.14
C ALA A 110 -8.15 -5.51 6.64
N VAL A 111 -8.47 -6.59 7.34
CA VAL A 111 -8.03 -6.84 8.72
C VAL A 111 -7.36 -8.22 8.73
N PHE A 112 -6.11 -8.28 9.13
CA PHE A 112 -5.34 -9.53 9.22
C PHE A 112 -5.13 -9.91 10.68
N ASP A 113 -5.55 -11.09 11.08
CA ASP A 113 -5.26 -11.70 12.40
C ASP A 113 -4.08 -12.65 12.24
N LEU A 114 -2.92 -12.22 12.72
CA LEU A 114 -1.64 -12.87 12.52
C LEU A 114 -1.24 -13.77 13.69
N THR A 115 -0.40 -14.76 13.42
CA THR A 115 0.21 -15.59 14.45
C THR A 115 1.74 -15.55 14.36
N THR A 116 2.41 -16.12 15.35
CA THR A 116 3.86 -16.29 15.36
C THR A 116 4.36 -17.25 14.27
N GLU A 117 3.46 -18.05 13.67
CA GLU A 117 3.79 -18.95 12.56
C GLU A 117 4.19 -18.21 11.27
N MET A 118 3.89 -16.90 11.17
CA MET A 118 4.42 -16.09 10.06
C MET A 118 5.93 -15.90 10.12
N GLY A 119 6.53 -15.90 11.33
CA GLY A 119 7.94 -15.58 11.54
C GLY A 119 8.30 -14.12 11.25
N GLN A 120 7.70 -13.51 10.23
CA GLN A 120 7.83 -12.10 9.84
C GLN A 120 6.47 -11.60 9.33
N ALA A 121 5.92 -10.54 9.94
CA ALA A 121 4.59 -10.02 9.61
C ALA A 121 4.62 -9.04 8.42
N ASP A 122 5.28 -9.43 7.33
CA ASP A 122 5.29 -8.68 6.08
C ASP A 122 4.12 -9.13 5.21
N ILE A 123 3.39 -8.16 4.65
CA ILE A 123 2.28 -8.43 3.73
C ILE A 123 2.38 -7.49 2.54
N GLU A 124 2.33 -8.05 1.32
CA GLU A 124 2.17 -7.27 0.10
C GLU A 124 0.81 -7.59 -0.53
N THR A 125 0.13 -6.56 -1.01
CA THR A 125 -1.15 -6.69 -1.72
C THR A 125 -1.37 -5.50 -2.66
N ARG A 126 -2.55 -5.41 -3.25
CA ARG A 126 -2.97 -4.28 -4.09
C ARG A 126 -4.32 -3.77 -3.64
N LEU A 127 -4.46 -2.46 -3.60
CA LEU A 127 -5.68 -1.77 -3.20
C LEU A 127 -6.34 -1.04 -4.37
N ARG A 128 -7.66 -0.85 -4.27
CA ARG A 128 -8.37 0.20 -4.97
C ARG A 128 -8.27 1.49 -4.14
N VAL A 129 -7.99 2.59 -4.80
CA VAL A 129 -7.97 3.93 -4.18
C VAL A 129 -8.86 4.83 -5.03
N ASP A 130 -9.94 5.34 -4.44
CA ASP A 130 -10.98 6.05 -5.18
C ASP A 130 -10.73 7.55 -5.30
N GLU A 131 -10.20 8.17 -4.25
CA GLU A 131 -9.80 9.57 -4.22
C GLU A 131 -8.37 9.74 -3.72
N TYR A 132 -7.79 10.91 -3.98
CA TYR A 132 -6.53 11.32 -3.33
C TYR A 132 -6.67 11.18 -1.82
N SER A 133 -5.98 10.25 -1.21
CA SER A 133 -6.24 9.79 0.14
C SER A 133 -4.99 9.32 0.87
N HIS A 134 -5.05 9.27 2.19
CA HIS A 134 -4.10 8.47 2.94
C HIS A 134 -4.45 6.98 2.82
N VAL A 135 -3.43 6.19 2.62
CA VAL A 135 -3.42 4.76 2.89
C VAL A 135 -2.72 4.59 4.24
N ARG A 136 -3.31 3.82 5.15
CA ARG A 136 -2.80 3.61 6.51
C ARG A 136 -2.66 2.14 6.82
N VAL A 137 -1.67 1.81 7.62
CA VAL A 137 -1.60 0.57 8.36
C VAL A 137 -1.66 0.87 9.84
N ILE A 138 -2.51 0.15 10.57
CA ILE A 138 -2.51 0.16 12.03
C ILE A 138 -2.13 -1.24 12.49
N ALA A 139 -1.05 -1.34 13.25
CA ALA A 139 -0.59 -2.59 13.84
C ALA A 139 -1.02 -2.65 15.31
N GLU A 140 -1.77 -3.67 15.66
CA GLU A 140 -2.05 -4.03 17.05
C GLU A 140 -1.06 -5.10 17.48
N LEU A 141 -0.26 -4.77 18.49
CA LEU A 141 0.71 -5.68 19.06
C LEU A 141 0.06 -6.64 20.07
N SER A 142 0.72 -7.74 20.36
CA SER A 142 0.23 -8.75 21.32
C SER A 142 0.07 -8.23 22.75
N ASN A 143 0.75 -7.13 23.11
CA ASN A 143 0.60 -6.41 24.38
C ASN A 143 -0.55 -5.39 24.39
N GLY A 144 -1.26 -5.22 23.26
CA GLY A 144 -2.39 -4.31 23.11
C GLY A 144 -2.02 -2.90 22.63
N GLU A 145 -0.76 -2.58 22.43
CA GLU A 145 -0.34 -1.29 21.83
C GLU A 145 -0.80 -1.18 20.37
N LEU A 146 -1.15 0.04 19.95
CA LEU A 146 -1.50 0.37 18.59
C LEU A 146 -0.46 1.29 17.98
N HIS A 147 0.07 0.92 16.83
CA HIS A 147 1.05 1.70 16.09
C HIS A 147 0.56 1.94 14.66
N THR A 148 0.78 3.12 14.11
CA THR A 148 0.33 3.47 12.75
C THR A 148 1.45 4.06 11.91
N ASP A 149 1.45 3.70 10.61
CA ASP A 149 2.17 4.41 9.56
C ASP A 149 1.18 4.74 8.43
N SER A 150 1.36 5.87 7.77
CA SER A 150 0.49 6.31 6.70
C SER A 150 1.26 6.96 5.56
N ARG A 151 0.65 6.94 4.37
CA ARG A 151 1.18 7.58 3.16
C ARG A 151 0.05 8.20 2.36
N TYR A 152 0.24 9.43 1.94
CA TYR A 152 -0.69 10.10 1.04
C TYR A 152 -0.47 9.65 -0.40
N VAL A 153 -1.52 9.16 -1.06
CA VAL A 153 -1.48 8.62 -2.42
C VAL A 153 -2.32 9.49 -3.35
N LYS A 154 -1.71 9.91 -4.47
CA LYS A 154 -2.34 10.74 -5.51
C LYS A 154 -2.79 9.86 -6.66
N VAL A 155 -4.01 9.37 -6.59
CA VAL A 155 -4.69 8.59 -7.64
C VAL A 155 -6.20 8.63 -7.37
N SER A 156 -7.02 8.41 -8.39
CA SER A 156 -8.49 8.43 -8.26
C SER A 156 -9.17 7.40 -9.16
N GLY A 157 -10.50 7.19 -8.93
CA GLY A 157 -11.36 6.35 -9.74
C GLY A 157 -11.14 4.85 -9.57
N GLY A 158 -10.58 4.43 -8.45
CA GLY A 158 -10.25 3.01 -8.24
C GLY A 158 -11.46 2.12 -8.01
N CYS A 159 -12.50 2.62 -7.37
CA CYS A 159 -13.68 1.83 -7.03
C CYS A 159 -14.69 1.72 -8.18
N SER A 160 -14.69 2.68 -9.11
CA SER A 160 -15.56 2.66 -10.29
C SER A 160 -14.94 2.02 -11.52
N ALA A 161 -13.64 1.71 -11.49
CA ALA A 161 -12.93 1.09 -12.61
C ALA A 161 -13.39 -0.37 -12.80
N PRO A 162 -13.87 -0.74 -14.01
CA PRO A 162 -14.35 -2.09 -14.25
C PRO A 162 -13.21 -3.10 -14.20
N PRO A 163 -13.41 -4.28 -13.58
CA PRO A 163 -12.43 -5.35 -13.59
C PRO A 163 -12.41 -6.04 -14.96
N ASN A 164 -11.36 -6.83 -15.20
CA ASN A 164 -11.28 -7.68 -16.36
C ASN A 164 -12.31 -8.83 -16.26
N ARG A 165 -13.18 -8.95 -17.27
CA ARG A 165 -14.25 -9.97 -17.31
C ARG A 165 -13.84 -11.26 -18.03
N ASP A 166 -12.66 -11.33 -18.63
CA ASP A 166 -12.23 -12.50 -19.42
C ASP A 166 -12.05 -13.77 -18.58
N GLN A 167 -11.83 -13.60 -17.28
CA GLN A 167 -11.54 -14.69 -16.36
C GLN A 167 -12.75 -15.10 -15.48
N LEU A 168 -13.97 -14.64 -15.76
CA LEU A 168 -15.15 -14.95 -14.93
C LEU A 168 -15.40 -16.47 -14.79
N HIS A 169 -15.08 -17.26 -15.81
CA HIS A 169 -15.20 -18.73 -15.78
C HIS A 169 -14.18 -19.42 -14.86
N ASN A 170 -13.21 -18.67 -14.37
CA ASN A 170 -12.16 -19.13 -13.45
C ASN A 170 -12.33 -18.60 -12.02
N ILE A 171 -13.46 -17.93 -11.71
CA ILE A 171 -13.69 -17.39 -10.36
C ILE A 171 -13.44 -18.48 -9.32
N GLY A 172 -12.69 -18.10 -8.27
CA GLY A 172 -12.35 -18.96 -7.15
C GLY A 172 -11.10 -19.82 -7.35
N LYS A 173 -10.54 -19.91 -8.57
CA LYS A 173 -9.23 -20.58 -8.71
C LYS A 173 -8.20 -19.90 -7.83
N THR A 174 -7.68 -20.68 -6.89
CA THR A 174 -6.75 -20.21 -5.87
C THR A 174 -5.38 -20.86 -6.07
N PHE A 175 -4.36 -20.04 -6.19
CA PHE A 175 -2.99 -20.47 -6.47
C PHE A 175 -2.08 -20.10 -5.30
N LEU A 176 -1.21 -21.03 -4.93
CA LEU A 176 -0.14 -20.83 -3.95
C LEU A 176 1.21 -21.12 -4.64
N LYS A 177 2.22 -20.32 -4.34
CA LYS A 177 3.59 -20.49 -4.87
C LYS A 177 4.62 -20.13 -3.81
N LEU A 178 5.81 -20.72 -3.91
CA LEU A 178 6.99 -20.39 -3.11
C LEU A 178 8.06 -19.84 -4.05
N PRO A 179 8.09 -18.52 -4.30
CA PRO A 179 8.94 -17.93 -5.34
C PRO A 179 10.44 -18.06 -5.04
N GLU A 180 10.82 -18.16 -3.76
CA GLU A 180 12.21 -18.23 -3.30
C GLU A 180 12.58 -19.64 -2.77
N GLY A 181 11.74 -20.65 -2.99
CA GLY A 181 11.90 -21.97 -2.39
C GLY A 181 11.56 -22.01 -0.90
N VAL A 182 11.98 -23.07 -0.22
CA VAL A 182 11.67 -23.32 1.20
C VAL A 182 12.90 -23.08 2.05
N LYS A 183 12.74 -22.28 3.13
CA LYS A 183 13.78 -22.05 4.16
C LYS A 183 13.30 -22.72 5.45
N LEU A 184 13.82 -23.90 5.76
CA LEU A 184 13.39 -24.66 6.94
C LEU A 184 13.68 -23.88 8.24
N ASN A 185 12.72 -23.85 9.16
CA ASN A 185 12.78 -23.10 10.44
C ASN A 185 13.05 -21.60 10.33
N ALA A 186 12.82 -21.02 9.16
CA ALA A 186 12.99 -19.58 8.91
C ALA A 186 11.81 -19.02 8.10
N PRO A 187 11.57 -17.70 8.16
CA PRO A 187 10.53 -17.08 7.34
C PRO A 187 10.73 -17.39 5.85
N THR A 188 9.74 -18.01 5.25
CA THR A 188 9.68 -18.40 3.85
C THR A 188 8.56 -17.61 3.18
N ALA A 189 8.89 -16.90 2.08
CA ALA A 189 7.90 -16.13 1.32
C ALA A 189 6.96 -17.05 0.54
N ALA A 190 5.68 -16.76 0.60
CA ALA A 190 4.65 -17.42 -0.20
C ALA A 190 3.78 -16.39 -0.91
N ASP A 191 3.39 -16.70 -2.14
CA ASP A 191 2.41 -15.93 -2.92
C ASP A 191 1.09 -16.70 -2.94
N LEU A 192 0.01 -16.01 -2.59
CA LEU A 192 -1.37 -16.45 -2.75
C LEU A 192 -2.04 -15.56 -3.78
N GLN A 193 -2.78 -16.14 -4.72
CA GLN A 193 -3.60 -15.41 -5.68
C GLN A 193 -4.95 -16.11 -5.84
N VAL A 194 -6.03 -15.32 -5.84
CA VAL A 194 -7.39 -15.77 -6.09
C VAL A 194 -7.88 -15.12 -7.39
N VAL A 195 -8.37 -15.88 -8.33
CA VAL A 195 -9.04 -15.33 -9.52
C VAL A 195 -10.43 -14.86 -9.12
N HIS A 196 -10.63 -13.56 -9.08
CA HIS A 196 -11.90 -12.99 -8.65
C HIS A 196 -12.05 -11.54 -9.17
N PRO A 197 -13.19 -11.11 -9.68
CA PRO A 197 -13.39 -9.74 -10.19
C PRO A 197 -13.29 -8.68 -9.08
N ASN A 198 -13.62 -9.03 -7.86
CA ASN A 198 -13.74 -8.09 -6.74
C ASN A 198 -14.56 -6.85 -7.14
N ASP A 199 -15.80 -7.11 -7.64
CA ASP A 199 -16.75 -6.06 -7.99
C ASP A 199 -17.13 -5.26 -6.75
N THR A 200 -17.04 -3.94 -6.88
CA THR A 200 -17.24 -3.01 -5.76
C THR A 200 -18.72 -2.62 -5.58
N GLY A 201 -19.53 -2.73 -6.62
CA GLY A 201 -20.88 -2.16 -6.66
C GLY A 201 -20.96 -0.75 -7.25
N PHE A 202 -19.83 -0.14 -7.57
CA PHE A 202 -19.74 1.20 -8.16
C PHE A 202 -19.40 1.19 -9.65
N GLU A 203 -19.19 0.02 -10.24
CA GLU A 203 -18.95 -0.14 -11.67
C GLU A 203 -20.25 -0.15 -12.44
N LEU A 204 -20.29 0.56 -13.57
CA LEU A 204 -21.42 0.52 -14.50
C LEU A 204 -21.22 -0.55 -15.57
N ASN A 205 -22.26 -1.33 -15.82
CA ASN A 205 -22.35 -2.17 -16.98
C ASN A 205 -22.73 -1.28 -18.19
N ASN A 206 -21.84 -1.16 -19.16
CA ASN A 206 -21.99 -0.28 -20.32
C ASN A 206 -23.15 -0.68 -21.26
N VAL A 207 -23.65 -1.92 -21.16
CA VAL A 207 -24.77 -2.43 -21.99
C VAL A 207 -26.12 -2.15 -21.32
N THR A 208 -26.22 -2.47 -20.03
CA THR A 208 -27.48 -2.33 -19.29
C THR A 208 -27.65 -0.97 -18.61
N VAL A 209 -26.57 -0.18 -18.52
CA VAL A 209 -26.49 1.10 -17.79
C VAL A 209 -26.92 0.95 -16.32
N MET A 210 -26.71 -0.23 -15.76
CA MET A 210 -26.97 -0.53 -14.35
C MET A 210 -25.67 -0.77 -13.62
N PHE A 211 -25.64 -0.48 -12.33
CA PHE A 211 -24.50 -0.86 -11.48
C PHE A 211 -24.37 -2.38 -11.39
N ILE A 212 -23.13 -2.85 -11.47
CA ILE A 212 -22.81 -4.26 -11.28
C ILE A 212 -22.90 -4.53 -9.77
N PRO A 213 -23.69 -5.52 -9.32
CA PRO A 213 -23.78 -5.84 -7.91
C PRO A 213 -22.43 -6.22 -7.30
N PRO A 214 -22.13 -5.83 -6.06
CA PRO A 214 -20.87 -6.15 -5.41
C PRO A 214 -20.67 -7.67 -5.34
N HIS A 215 -19.45 -8.10 -5.66
CA HIS A 215 -19.03 -9.49 -5.57
C HIS A 215 -17.53 -9.52 -5.33
N PHE A 216 -17.10 -9.80 -4.11
CA PHE A 216 -15.70 -9.71 -3.70
C PHE A 216 -15.32 -10.81 -2.71
N VAL A 217 -14.04 -11.13 -2.62
CA VAL A 217 -13.50 -12.03 -1.61
C VAL A 217 -13.63 -11.38 -0.23
N ARG A 218 -14.31 -12.07 0.70
CA ARG A 218 -14.64 -11.57 2.02
C ARG A 218 -13.72 -12.08 3.11
N SER A 219 -13.27 -13.33 3.00
CA SER A 219 -12.34 -13.89 3.96
C SER A 219 -11.33 -14.82 3.33
N ILE A 220 -10.15 -14.88 3.94
CA ILE A 220 -9.10 -15.84 3.61
C ILE A 220 -8.54 -16.40 4.92
N LYS A 221 -8.40 -17.73 4.99
CA LYS A 221 -7.72 -18.42 6.08
C LYS A 221 -6.53 -19.17 5.54
N VAL A 222 -5.34 -18.91 6.07
CA VAL A 222 -4.11 -19.55 5.62
C VAL A 222 -3.54 -20.41 6.77
N THR A 223 -3.32 -21.69 6.45
CA THR A 223 -2.73 -22.66 7.39
C THR A 223 -1.54 -23.37 6.77
N TYR A 224 -0.61 -23.81 7.59
CA TYR A 224 0.47 -24.71 7.22
C TYR A 224 0.54 -25.89 8.19
N ALA A 225 0.49 -27.12 7.69
CA ALA A 225 0.42 -28.33 8.49
C ALA A 225 -0.64 -28.18 9.62
N ASP A 226 -1.85 -27.75 9.25
CA ASP A 226 -3.01 -27.46 10.11
C ASP A 226 -2.80 -26.38 11.18
N ARG A 227 -1.66 -25.69 11.18
CA ARG A 227 -1.39 -24.55 12.06
C ARG A 227 -1.74 -23.25 11.36
N LYS A 228 -2.52 -22.41 12.04
CA LYS A 228 -2.90 -21.09 11.50
C LYS A 228 -1.67 -20.20 11.32
N ILE A 229 -1.53 -19.64 10.11
CA ILE A 229 -0.57 -18.59 9.79
C ILE A 229 -1.24 -17.24 10.01
N PHE A 230 -2.35 -17.00 9.32
CA PHE A 230 -3.21 -15.83 9.51
C PHE A 230 -4.63 -16.07 9.01
N ASP A 231 -5.57 -15.28 9.51
CA ASP A 231 -6.88 -15.05 8.89
C ASP A 231 -6.92 -13.62 8.38
N ALA A 232 -7.69 -13.37 7.33
CA ALA A 232 -7.93 -12.04 6.79
C ALA A 232 -9.42 -11.83 6.51
N ASP A 233 -10.00 -10.76 7.07
CA ASP A 233 -11.27 -10.21 6.65
C ASP A 233 -11.00 -9.11 5.62
N LEU A 234 -11.64 -9.21 4.46
CA LEU A 234 -11.40 -8.38 3.30
C LEU A 234 -12.67 -7.65 2.86
N ASP A 235 -12.46 -6.55 2.15
CA ASP A 235 -13.54 -5.80 1.53
C ASP A 235 -13.21 -5.50 0.06
N PHE A 236 -14.18 -4.97 -0.69
CA PHE A 236 -14.02 -4.64 -2.11
C PHE A 236 -12.92 -3.59 -2.40
N SER A 237 -12.37 -2.93 -1.39
CA SER A 237 -11.18 -2.07 -1.52
C SER A 237 -9.88 -2.85 -1.81
N ILE A 238 -9.89 -4.17 -1.70
CA ILE A 238 -8.85 -5.03 -2.29
C ILE A 238 -9.05 -5.08 -3.81
N ALA A 239 -7.96 -4.97 -4.58
CA ALA A 239 -8.00 -4.97 -6.04
C ALA A 239 -8.55 -6.29 -6.61
N GLU A 240 -8.94 -6.28 -7.89
CA GLU A 240 -9.29 -7.51 -8.61
C GLU A 240 -8.17 -8.55 -8.55
N ASN A 241 -8.53 -9.82 -8.65
CA ASN A 241 -7.62 -10.94 -8.48
C ASN A 241 -6.78 -10.77 -7.21
N PRO A 242 -7.41 -10.80 -6.01
CA PRO A 242 -6.72 -10.62 -4.75
C PRO A 242 -5.43 -11.42 -4.67
N ALA A 243 -4.34 -10.74 -4.42
CA ALA A 243 -3.02 -11.34 -4.35
C ALA A 243 -2.31 -10.86 -3.09
N PHE A 244 -1.70 -11.81 -2.39
CA PHE A 244 -1.00 -11.56 -1.13
C PHE A 244 0.36 -12.26 -1.17
N ARG A 245 1.42 -11.51 -0.89
CA ARG A 245 2.71 -12.09 -0.51
C ARG A 245 2.83 -11.99 1.00
N PHE A 246 3.18 -13.09 1.64
CA PHE A 246 3.33 -13.21 3.08
C PHE A 246 4.45 -14.19 3.43
N ASN A 247 4.81 -14.27 4.71
CA ASN A 247 5.78 -15.24 5.21
C ASN A 247 5.11 -16.32 6.07
N PHE A 248 5.73 -17.50 6.12
CA PHE A 248 5.43 -18.55 7.09
C PHE A 248 6.71 -19.31 7.47
N VAL A 249 6.70 -20.05 8.58
CA VAL A 249 7.87 -20.79 9.04
C VAL A 249 7.61 -22.30 8.86
N PRO A 250 8.13 -22.91 7.77
CA PRO A 250 8.05 -24.36 7.61
C PRO A 250 8.98 -25.06 8.60
N ARG A 251 8.44 -26.04 9.35
CA ARG A 251 9.21 -26.85 10.32
C ARG A 251 9.37 -28.30 9.90
N GLY A 252 9.09 -28.62 8.67
CA GLY A 252 9.15 -29.96 8.08
C GLY A 252 8.35 -30.02 6.79
N ALA A 253 8.06 -31.19 6.29
CA ALA A 253 7.11 -31.38 5.19
C ALA A 253 5.68 -31.09 5.66
N GLY A 254 4.85 -30.51 4.81
CA GLY A 254 3.47 -30.19 5.14
C GLY A 254 2.69 -29.62 3.97
N GLU A 255 1.44 -29.30 4.17
CA GLU A 255 0.59 -28.63 3.19
C GLU A 255 0.38 -27.18 3.60
N LEU A 256 0.66 -26.24 2.68
CA LEU A 256 0.20 -24.86 2.75
C LEU A 256 -1.18 -24.81 2.10
N LYS A 257 -2.19 -24.37 2.87
CA LYS A 257 -3.59 -24.33 2.45
C LYS A 257 -4.14 -22.92 2.63
N ALA A 258 -4.90 -22.46 1.64
CA ALA A 258 -5.70 -21.23 1.70
C ALA A 258 -7.18 -21.57 1.46
N GLU A 259 -8.03 -21.22 2.42
CA GLU A 259 -9.49 -21.31 2.33
C GLU A 259 -10.03 -19.91 2.12
N VAL A 260 -10.87 -19.74 1.10
CA VAL A 260 -11.36 -18.44 0.63
C VAL A 260 -12.87 -18.46 0.58
N GLU A 261 -13.50 -17.40 1.09
CA GLU A 261 -14.94 -17.18 0.97
C GLU A 261 -15.21 -15.84 0.29
N ASP A 262 -16.21 -15.78 -0.57
CA ASP A 262 -16.64 -14.54 -1.20
C ASP A 262 -17.98 -14.02 -0.62
N SER A 263 -18.38 -12.84 -1.06
CA SER A 263 -19.62 -12.17 -0.61
C SER A 263 -20.92 -12.81 -1.15
N LYS A 264 -20.80 -13.82 -2.02
CA LYS A 264 -21.93 -14.61 -2.55
C LYS A 264 -21.89 -16.07 -2.08
N GLU A 265 -21.22 -16.31 -0.94
CA GLU A 265 -21.12 -17.64 -0.31
C GLU A 265 -20.32 -18.67 -1.15
N GLY A 266 -19.51 -18.20 -2.10
CA GLY A 266 -18.55 -19.06 -2.80
C GLY A 266 -17.42 -19.48 -1.87
N HIS A 267 -17.08 -20.78 -1.88
CA HIS A 267 -15.99 -21.36 -1.08
C HIS A 267 -14.95 -21.96 -1.99
N TYR A 268 -13.70 -21.57 -1.82
CA TYR A 268 -12.59 -21.99 -2.67
C TYR A 268 -11.40 -22.41 -1.82
N VAL A 269 -10.59 -23.34 -2.35
CA VAL A 269 -9.43 -23.85 -1.63
C VAL A 269 -8.24 -23.96 -2.56
N GLY A 270 -7.13 -23.31 -2.16
CA GLY A 270 -5.81 -23.51 -2.75
C GLY A 270 -4.95 -24.41 -1.85
N ARG A 271 -4.15 -25.29 -2.46
CA ARG A 271 -3.26 -26.21 -1.72
C ARG A 271 -1.90 -26.29 -2.39
N LEU A 272 -0.86 -26.36 -1.60
CA LEU A 272 0.50 -26.54 -2.06
C LEU A 272 1.25 -27.47 -1.10
N ALA A 273 1.73 -28.59 -1.62
CA ALA A 273 2.64 -29.44 -0.87
C ALA A 273 4.00 -28.74 -0.72
N VAL A 274 4.44 -28.59 0.51
CA VAL A 274 5.73 -27.97 0.85
C VAL A 274 6.66 -29.09 1.32
N GLN A 275 7.73 -29.30 0.55
CA GLN A 275 8.78 -30.24 0.91
C GLN A 275 10.10 -29.45 0.99
N PRO A 276 10.69 -29.36 2.19
CA PRO A 276 12.04 -28.78 2.27
C PRO A 276 12.99 -29.66 1.45
N SER A 277 13.73 -29.06 0.56
CA SER A 277 14.87 -29.72 -0.07
C SER A 277 15.98 -29.87 0.99
N ASP A 278 16.56 -31.04 1.06
CA ASP A 278 17.75 -31.35 1.87
C ASP A 278 18.94 -30.44 1.54
#